data_5ef2bd106f51f776d3ea01abba455c35
#
_entry.id   5ef2bd106f51f776d3ea01abba455c35
#
_cell.length_a   1.000
_cell.length_b   1.000
_cell.length_c   1.000
_cell.angle_alpha   90.00
_cell.angle_beta   90.00
_cell.angle_gamma   90.00
#
_symmetry.space_group_name_H-M   'P 1'
#
loop_
_entity.id
_entity.type
_entity.pdbx_description
1 polymer ?
#
loop_
_entity_poly.entity_id
_entity_poly.type
_entity_poly.pdbx_seq_one_letter_code
_entity_poly.pdbx_strand_id
1 'polypeptide(L)'
;MEEIKRELELATLPEMPKRLDYRIGVIGAGFIVRNCHLEAYRKAGFNPVAITSLDQEQSKEVAALHKIQTVYPTWKELVDDKSIEIIDIAVPPHVQPDIVEYICRHAADHVKGILCQKPIAMSLEEARRIVSLGDEAGIPIAVNSNMRYDQSMRALKRILDKGLIGKPVIASIDMRAIPDWQTFLQKYHKLEIYAMAVHHLDIFRYLFGDPEKITALCRTDPRTKFEHTDGIVQYTYQYKDGLMATSLEDVWAWKSRVRNTITLTGG
;
A
#
# COMPACT_ATOMS: atom_id res chain seq x y z
N MET A 1 10.64 23.17 23.60
CA MET A 1 11.40 22.25 22.72
C MET A 1 11.17 20.78 23.11
N GLU A 2 11.30 20.39 24.35
CA GLU A 2 11.04 19.03 24.85
C GLU A 2 9.59 18.58 24.62
N GLU A 3 8.61 19.45 24.78
CA GLU A 3 7.20 19.15 24.53
C GLU A 3 6.96 18.82 23.05
N ILE A 4 7.51 19.62 22.13
CA ILE A 4 7.41 19.36 20.68
C ILE A 4 8.09 18.04 20.32
N LYS A 5 9.26 17.76 20.88
CA LYS A 5 9.97 16.50 20.66
C LYS A 5 9.11 15.30 21.09
N ARG A 6 8.56 15.34 22.30
CA ARG A 6 7.67 14.29 22.82
C ARG A 6 6.42 14.12 21.95
N GLU A 7 5.84 15.21 21.48
CA GLU A 7 4.68 15.16 20.59
C GLU A 7 5.01 14.53 19.25
N LEU A 8 6.18 14.84 18.66
CA LEU A 8 6.64 14.21 17.41
C LEU A 8 6.92 12.73 17.62
N GLU A 9 7.53 12.34 18.73
CA GLU A 9 7.75 10.94 19.07
C GLU A 9 6.42 10.16 19.17
N LEU A 10 5.42 10.73 19.84
CA LEU A 10 4.09 10.11 19.92
C LEU A 10 3.39 10.04 18.57
N ALA A 11 3.56 11.03 17.69
CA ALA A 11 2.97 11.03 16.37
C ALA A 11 3.52 9.91 15.45
N THR A 12 4.70 9.36 15.76
CA THR A 12 5.27 8.23 15.00
C THR A 12 4.65 6.88 15.35
N LEU A 13 3.96 6.78 16.50
CA LEU A 13 3.34 5.54 16.94
C LEU A 13 2.00 5.32 16.24
N PRO A 14 1.66 4.08 15.86
CA PRO A 14 0.36 3.79 15.30
C PRO A 14 -0.74 3.92 16.35
N GLU A 15 -1.89 4.42 15.96
CA GLU A 15 -3.10 4.31 16.77
C GLU A 15 -3.59 2.85 16.71
N MET A 16 -3.62 2.20 17.85
CA MET A 16 -4.06 0.82 17.93
C MET A 16 -5.59 0.73 18.05
N PRO A 17 -6.23 -0.21 17.33
CA PRO A 17 -7.66 -0.42 17.47
C PRO A 17 -7.98 -0.98 18.86
N LYS A 18 -9.20 -0.74 19.33
CA LYS A 18 -9.67 -1.24 20.64
C LYS A 18 -9.75 -2.77 20.69
N ARG A 19 -10.02 -3.41 19.56
CA ARG A 19 -10.13 -4.86 19.43
C ARG A 19 -9.02 -5.40 18.54
N LEU A 20 -8.23 -6.32 19.06
CA LEU A 20 -7.07 -6.94 18.37
C LEU A 20 -7.32 -8.41 17.97
N ASP A 21 -8.35 -9.02 18.51
CA ASP A 21 -8.64 -10.46 18.40
C ASP A 21 -9.50 -10.83 17.19
N TYR A 22 -9.75 -9.89 16.27
CA TYR A 22 -10.41 -10.22 15.01
C TYR A 22 -9.71 -11.37 14.30
N ARG A 23 -10.48 -12.36 13.86
CA ARG A 23 -9.96 -13.49 13.12
C ARG A 23 -9.66 -13.07 11.69
N ILE A 24 -8.37 -13.03 11.36
CA ILE A 24 -7.88 -12.54 10.05
C ILE A 24 -7.58 -13.73 9.15
N GLY A 25 -8.21 -13.75 7.96
CA GLY A 25 -7.85 -14.63 6.85
C GLY A 25 -6.97 -13.89 5.85
N VAL A 26 -5.88 -14.51 5.42
CA VAL A 26 -4.88 -13.91 4.52
C VAL A 26 -4.91 -14.62 3.17
N ILE A 27 -5.11 -13.88 2.11
CA ILE A 27 -5.11 -14.36 0.73
C ILE A 27 -3.81 -13.89 0.04
N GLY A 28 -2.89 -14.83 -0.15
CA GLY A 28 -1.53 -14.62 -0.61
C GLY A 28 -0.52 -15.12 0.40
N ALA A 29 0.61 -15.70 -0.06
CA ALA A 29 1.71 -16.18 0.79
C ALA A 29 3.08 -15.67 0.30
N GLY A 30 3.09 -14.63 -0.54
CA GLY A 30 4.30 -14.06 -1.12
C GLY A 30 5.15 -13.28 -0.10
N PHE A 31 6.22 -12.66 -0.61
CA PHE A 31 7.20 -11.92 0.18
C PHE A 31 6.56 -10.91 1.16
N ILE A 32 5.59 -10.13 0.69
CA ILE A 32 4.94 -9.08 1.50
C ILE A 32 4.17 -9.68 2.68
N VAL A 33 3.42 -10.76 2.45
CA VAL A 33 2.71 -11.46 3.52
C VAL A 33 3.69 -12.06 4.52
N ARG A 34 4.64 -12.86 4.00
CA ARG A 34 5.61 -13.59 4.83
C ARG A 34 6.47 -12.67 5.70
N ASN A 35 7.00 -11.58 5.12
CA ASN A 35 8.05 -10.80 5.78
C ASN A 35 7.57 -9.44 6.33
N CYS A 36 6.35 -9.01 5.97
CA CYS A 36 5.83 -7.71 6.38
C CYS A 36 4.51 -7.82 7.13
N HIS A 37 3.43 -8.31 6.49
CA HIS A 37 2.09 -8.32 7.12
C HIS A 37 2.05 -9.20 8.38
N LEU A 38 2.43 -10.46 8.26
CA LEU A 38 2.36 -11.39 9.38
C LEU A 38 3.33 -11.03 10.52
N GLU A 39 4.49 -10.47 10.18
CA GLU A 39 5.40 -9.92 11.19
C GLU A 39 4.79 -8.72 11.92
N ALA A 40 4.13 -7.81 11.18
CA ALA A 40 3.45 -6.67 11.75
C ALA A 40 2.27 -7.12 12.63
N TYR A 41 1.47 -8.06 12.17
CA TYR A 41 0.36 -8.62 12.94
C TYR A 41 0.84 -9.24 14.25
N ARG A 42 1.89 -10.06 14.19
CA ARG A 42 2.47 -10.66 15.40
C ARG A 42 2.97 -9.61 16.39
N LYS A 43 3.68 -8.57 15.91
CA LYS A 43 4.19 -7.50 16.76
C LYS A 43 3.08 -6.65 17.38
N ALA A 44 2.00 -6.46 16.65
CA ALA A 44 0.85 -5.66 17.08
C ALA A 44 -0.16 -6.47 17.94
N GLY A 45 -0.02 -7.79 18.03
CA GLY A 45 -0.94 -8.66 18.77
C GLY A 45 -2.24 -8.96 18.03
N PHE A 46 -2.27 -8.82 16.69
CA PHE A 46 -3.40 -9.25 15.88
C PHE A 46 -3.44 -10.76 15.71
N ASN A 47 -4.59 -11.28 15.25
CA ASN A 47 -4.90 -12.70 15.22
C ASN A 47 -5.09 -13.25 13.78
N PRO A 48 -4.04 -13.45 12.99
CA PRO A 48 -4.12 -14.16 11.72
C PRO A 48 -4.30 -15.66 11.97
N VAL A 49 -5.44 -16.22 11.54
CA VAL A 49 -5.84 -17.62 11.84
C VAL A 49 -5.87 -18.51 10.60
N ALA A 50 -5.91 -17.92 9.41
CA ALA A 50 -6.06 -18.64 8.15
C ALA A 50 -5.23 -18.01 7.04
N ILE A 51 -4.76 -18.84 6.11
CA ILE A 51 -4.01 -18.41 4.93
C ILE A 51 -4.33 -19.30 3.73
N THR A 52 -4.23 -18.71 2.54
CA THR A 52 -4.28 -19.43 1.27
C THR A 52 -3.44 -18.72 0.21
N SER A 53 -2.95 -19.46 -0.76
CA SER A 53 -2.39 -18.91 -2.00
C SER A 53 -2.47 -19.95 -3.14
N LEU A 54 -2.12 -19.56 -4.35
CA LEU A 54 -2.04 -20.49 -5.48
C LEU A 54 -0.97 -21.58 -5.26
N ASP A 55 0.13 -21.22 -4.57
CA ASP A 55 1.16 -22.17 -4.15
C ASP A 55 0.85 -22.67 -2.74
N GLN A 56 0.30 -23.88 -2.69
CA GLN A 56 -0.12 -24.49 -1.43
C GLN A 56 1.07 -24.85 -0.53
N GLU A 57 2.21 -25.24 -1.08
CA GLU A 57 3.40 -25.54 -0.29
C GLU A 57 3.95 -24.28 0.35
N GLN A 58 4.01 -23.17 -0.40
CA GLN A 58 4.36 -21.88 0.15
C GLN A 58 3.39 -21.43 1.26
N SER A 59 2.09 -21.68 1.09
CA SER A 59 1.09 -21.38 2.12
C SER A 59 1.34 -22.16 3.40
N LYS A 60 1.68 -23.47 3.31
CA LYS A 60 2.03 -24.30 4.46
C LYS A 60 3.30 -23.85 5.15
N GLU A 61 4.35 -23.49 4.40
CA GLU A 61 5.60 -22.96 4.95
C GLU A 61 5.36 -21.66 5.73
N VAL A 62 4.60 -20.72 5.15
CA VAL A 62 4.29 -19.43 5.78
C VAL A 62 3.40 -19.63 7.00
N ALA A 63 2.42 -20.52 6.92
CA ALA A 63 1.57 -20.87 8.06
C ALA A 63 2.39 -21.46 9.22
N ALA A 64 3.31 -22.38 8.95
CA ALA A 64 4.19 -22.96 9.97
C ALA A 64 5.10 -21.89 10.61
N LEU A 65 5.71 -21.00 9.80
CA LEU A 65 6.57 -19.93 10.27
C LEU A 65 5.86 -18.96 11.22
N HIS A 66 4.61 -18.60 10.90
CA HIS A 66 3.83 -17.59 11.65
C HIS A 66 2.78 -18.22 12.57
N LYS A 67 2.76 -19.56 12.72
CA LYS A 67 1.84 -20.31 13.59
C LYS A 67 0.37 -20.10 13.24
N ILE A 68 0.07 -19.96 11.95
CA ILE A 68 -1.30 -19.89 11.43
C ILE A 68 -1.91 -21.28 11.46
N GLN A 69 -3.12 -21.41 12.01
CA GLN A 69 -3.76 -22.70 12.28
C GLN A 69 -4.28 -23.40 11.05
N THR A 70 -4.82 -22.65 10.07
CA THR A 70 -5.56 -23.21 8.94
C THR A 70 -4.98 -22.75 7.61
N VAL A 71 -4.70 -23.71 6.73
CA VAL A 71 -4.35 -23.46 5.32
C VAL A 71 -5.52 -23.94 4.45
N TYR A 72 -6.15 -22.99 3.74
CA TYR A 72 -7.28 -23.32 2.85
C TYR A 72 -6.77 -23.66 1.45
N PRO A 73 -7.40 -24.65 0.76
CA PRO A 73 -7.06 -24.98 -0.62
C PRO A 73 -7.33 -23.83 -1.57
N THR A 74 -8.39 -23.07 -1.34
CA THR A 74 -8.79 -21.94 -2.19
C THR A 74 -9.15 -20.72 -1.35
N TRP A 75 -9.04 -19.55 -1.97
CA TRP A 75 -9.45 -18.31 -1.33
C TRP A 75 -10.98 -18.22 -1.10
N LYS A 76 -11.79 -18.93 -1.91
CA LYS A 76 -13.24 -19.01 -1.70
C LYS A 76 -13.58 -19.75 -0.44
N GLU A 77 -12.96 -20.90 -0.22
CA GLU A 77 -13.16 -21.66 1.02
C GLU A 77 -12.73 -20.87 2.26
N LEU A 78 -11.65 -20.07 2.16
CA LEU A 78 -11.25 -19.18 3.25
C LEU A 78 -12.30 -18.10 3.50
N VAL A 79 -12.83 -17.46 2.44
CA VAL A 79 -13.85 -16.41 2.55
C VAL A 79 -15.17 -16.98 3.08
N ASP A 80 -15.54 -18.21 2.70
CA ASP A 80 -16.80 -18.84 3.10
C ASP A 80 -16.79 -19.33 4.57
N ASP A 81 -15.62 -19.36 5.23
CA ASP A 81 -15.53 -19.67 6.65
C ASP A 81 -16.10 -18.53 7.50
N LYS A 82 -17.27 -18.76 8.07
CA LYS A 82 -18.03 -17.81 8.89
C LYS A 82 -17.27 -17.32 10.13
N SER A 83 -16.20 -17.97 10.51
CA SER A 83 -15.37 -17.55 11.65
C SER A 83 -14.35 -16.48 11.28
N ILE A 84 -14.11 -16.20 9.99
CA ILE A 84 -13.18 -15.18 9.51
C ILE A 84 -13.89 -13.82 9.47
N GLU A 85 -13.35 -12.83 10.16
CA GLU A 85 -13.96 -11.53 10.30
C GLU A 85 -13.28 -10.43 9.45
N ILE A 86 -11.98 -10.57 9.18
CA ILE A 86 -11.19 -9.63 8.36
C ILE A 86 -10.49 -10.42 7.27
N ILE A 87 -10.51 -9.89 6.05
CA ILE A 87 -9.78 -10.47 4.92
C ILE A 87 -8.62 -9.54 4.51
N ASP A 88 -7.40 -10.07 4.55
CA ASP A 88 -6.21 -9.40 4.03
C ASP A 88 -5.88 -9.98 2.65
N ILE A 89 -6.05 -9.16 1.60
CA ILE A 89 -5.84 -9.56 0.20
C ILE A 89 -4.48 -9.04 -0.25
N ALA A 90 -3.51 -9.94 -0.36
CA ALA A 90 -2.13 -9.62 -0.75
C ALA A 90 -1.71 -10.38 -2.01
N VAL A 91 -2.46 -10.17 -3.07
CA VAL A 91 -2.26 -10.75 -4.41
C VAL A 91 -2.03 -9.64 -5.44
N PRO A 92 -1.58 -9.98 -6.67
CA PRO A 92 -1.43 -8.99 -7.75
C PRO A 92 -2.72 -8.17 -8.01
N PRO A 93 -2.62 -6.89 -8.38
CA PRO A 93 -3.75 -5.98 -8.44
C PRO A 93 -4.86 -6.39 -9.43
N HIS A 94 -4.52 -7.13 -10.48
CA HIS A 94 -5.52 -7.62 -11.45
C HIS A 94 -6.40 -8.77 -10.91
N VAL A 95 -6.04 -9.34 -9.76
CA VAL A 95 -6.81 -10.45 -9.12
C VAL A 95 -7.69 -9.93 -7.99
N GLN A 96 -7.32 -8.83 -7.34
CA GLN A 96 -8.03 -8.30 -6.18
C GLN A 96 -9.50 -7.99 -6.43
N PRO A 97 -9.91 -7.39 -7.59
CA PRO A 97 -11.30 -7.02 -7.83
C PRO A 97 -12.28 -8.17 -7.73
N ASP A 98 -11.93 -9.33 -8.29
CA ASP A 98 -12.79 -10.52 -8.27
C ASP A 98 -12.98 -11.08 -6.85
N ILE A 99 -11.91 -11.01 -6.05
CA ILE A 99 -11.96 -11.45 -4.64
C ILE A 99 -12.85 -10.50 -3.83
N VAL A 100 -12.66 -9.18 -3.98
CA VAL A 100 -13.49 -8.18 -3.27
C VAL A 100 -14.96 -8.32 -3.66
N GLU A 101 -15.25 -8.45 -4.95
CA GLU A 101 -16.63 -8.66 -5.42
C GLU A 101 -17.26 -9.90 -4.80
N TYR A 102 -16.53 -11.02 -4.76
CA TYR A 102 -17.01 -12.25 -4.14
C TYR A 102 -17.31 -12.06 -2.65
N ILE A 103 -16.42 -11.40 -1.91
CA ILE A 103 -16.60 -11.11 -0.48
C ILE A 103 -17.86 -10.26 -0.28
N CYS A 104 -18.00 -9.16 -1.03
CA CYS A 104 -19.15 -8.26 -0.91
C CYS A 104 -20.48 -8.95 -1.22
N ARG A 105 -20.49 -9.91 -2.14
CA ARG A 105 -21.71 -10.63 -2.56
C ARG A 105 -22.06 -11.83 -1.68
N HIS A 106 -21.07 -12.51 -1.10
CA HIS A 106 -21.27 -13.82 -0.48
C HIS A 106 -20.90 -13.89 1.01
N ALA A 107 -20.16 -12.89 1.54
CA ALA A 107 -19.63 -12.94 2.90
C ALA A 107 -19.95 -11.67 3.73
N ALA A 108 -20.84 -10.81 3.25
CA ALA A 108 -21.21 -9.57 3.93
C ALA A 108 -21.89 -9.79 5.30
N ASP A 109 -22.40 -10.98 5.55
CA ASP A 109 -23.02 -11.35 6.83
C ASP A 109 -21.97 -11.57 7.97
N HIS A 110 -20.70 -11.83 7.66
CA HIS A 110 -19.69 -12.12 8.66
C HIS A 110 -18.37 -11.35 8.49
N VAL A 111 -17.95 -11.02 7.26
CA VAL A 111 -16.76 -10.20 7.03
C VAL A 111 -17.02 -8.75 7.40
N LYS A 112 -16.17 -8.19 8.27
CA LYS A 112 -16.29 -6.85 8.84
C LYS A 112 -15.34 -5.83 8.25
N GLY A 113 -14.39 -6.27 7.42
CA GLY A 113 -13.45 -5.40 6.75
C GLY A 113 -12.51 -6.13 5.82
N ILE A 114 -12.05 -5.41 4.81
CA ILE A 114 -11.11 -5.90 3.80
C ILE A 114 -9.88 -4.98 3.77
N LEU A 115 -8.69 -5.57 3.81
CA LEU A 115 -7.44 -4.88 3.51
C LEU A 115 -6.95 -5.34 2.14
N CYS A 116 -6.89 -4.42 1.17
CA CYS A 116 -6.34 -4.69 -0.15
C CYS A 116 -4.91 -4.21 -0.29
N GLN A 117 -4.10 -4.92 -1.06
CA GLN A 117 -2.79 -4.41 -1.47
C GLN A 117 -2.92 -3.27 -2.48
N LYS A 118 -1.89 -2.43 -2.50
CA LYS A 118 -1.75 -1.36 -3.49
C LYS A 118 -1.11 -1.90 -4.80
N PRO A 119 -1.51 -1.34 -5.95
CA PRO A 119 -2.74 -0.59 -6.15
C PRO A 119 -3.96 -1.50 -5.99
N ILE A 120 -5.10 -0.93 -5.63
CA ILE A 120 -6.34 -1.69 -5.41
C ILE A 120 -6.86 -2.36 -6.69
N ALA A 121 -6.58 -1.77 -7.87
CA ALA A 121 -7.00 -2.23 -9.18
C ALA A 121 -6.07 -1.70 -10.27
N MET A 122 -6.26 -2.14 -11.51
CA MET A 122 -5.48 -1.75 -12.67
C MET A 122 -6.04 -0.53 -13.41
N SER A 123 -7.27 -0.11 -13.10
CA SER A 123 -7.91 1.08 -13.66
C SER A 123 -8.71 1.85 -12.60
N LEU A 124 -8.95 3.13 -12.89
CA LEU A 124 -9.80 3.97 -12.03
C LEU A 124 -11.26 3.50 -12.02
N GLU A 125 -11.77 3.03 -13.15
CA GLU A 125 -13.12 2.48 -13.27
C GLU A 125 -13.30 1.27 -12.36
N GLU A 126 -12.37 0.33 -12.43
CA GLU A 126 -12.38 -0.86 -11.60
C GLU A 126 -12.21 -0.53 -10.10
N ALA A 127 -11.32 0.42 -9.76
CA ALA A 127 -11.16 0.89 -8.39
C ALA A 127 -12.46 1.51 -7.84
N ARG A 128 -13.16 2.32 -8.64
CA ARG A 128 -14.45 2.88 -8.25
C ARG A 128 -15.52 1.80 -8.06
N ARG A 129 -15.54 0.79 -8.95
CA ARG A 129 -16.44 -0.36 -8.84
C ARG A 129 -16.24 -1.10 -7.51
N ILE A 130 -15.00 -1.36 -7.14
CA ILE A 130 -14.66 -2.02 -5.87
C ILE A 130 -15.15 -1.19 -4.67
N VAL A 131 -14.92 0.11 -4.68
CA VAL A 131 -15.37 1.00 -3.59
C VAL A 131 -16.90 0.97 -3.48
N SER A 132 -17.63 1.08 -4.60
CA SER A 132 -19.10 1.01 -4.59
C SER A 132 -19.61 -0.33 -4.04
N LEU A 133 -18.98 -1.45 -4.41
CA LEU A 133 -19.34 -2.77 -3.87
C LEU A 133 -19.16 -2.84 -2.35
N GLY A 134 -18.08 -2.28 -1.82
CA GLY A 134 -17.84 -2.21 -0.38
C GLY A 134 -18.90 -1.37 0.33
N ASP A 135 -19.23 -0.19 -0.22
CA ASP A 135 -20.23 0.71 0.33
C ASP A 135 -21.64 0.05 0.32
N GLU A 136 -22.03 -0.59 -0.78
CA GLU A 136 -23.29 -1.32 -0.92
C GLU A 136 -23.41 -2.50 0.05
N ALA A 137 -22.31 -3.22 0.28
CA ALA A 137 -22.25 -4.35 1.21
C ALA A 137 -22.10 -3.93 2.68
N GLY A 138 -21.82 -2.65 2.95
CA GLY A 138 -21.50 -2.15 4.28
C GLY A 138 -20.17 -2.65 4.84
N ILE A 139 -19.23 -3.06 3.96
CA ILE A 139 -17.91 -3.58 4.34
C ILE A 139 -16.86 -2.51 4.07
N PRO A 140 -16.18 -1.96 5.09
CA PRO A 140 -15.09 -1.03 4.89
C PRO A 140 -13.92 -1.71 4.15
N ILE A 141 -13.44 -1.04 3.10
CA ILE A 141 -12.27 -1.47 2.33
C ILE A 141 -11.13 -0.50 2.59
N ALA A 142 -10.02 -1.00 3.09
CA ALA A 142 -8.78 -0.25 3.25
C ALA A 142 -7.76 -0.67 2.18
N VAL A 143 -6.98 0.30 1.69
CA VAL A 143 -5.86 0.03 0.77
C VAL A 143 -4.56 0.19 1.53
N ASN A 144 -3.67 -0.78 1.43
CA ASN A 144 -2.38 -0.78 2.12
C ASN A 144 -1.38 0.20 1.48
N SER A 145 -1.70 1.49 1.50
CA SER A 145 -0.78 2.58 1.16
C SER A 145 0.20 2.80 2.33
N ASN A 146 0.98 1.78 2.64
CA ASN A 146 1.77 1.67 3.87
C ASN A 146 2.79 2.80 4.07
N MET A 147 3.33 3.41 3.01
CA MET A 147 4.38 4.42 3.14
C MET A 147 3.93 5.71 3.83
N ARG A 148 2.65 6.08 3.76
CA ARG A 148 2.13 7.22 4.56
C ARG A 148 2.20 6.99 6.07
N TYR A 149 2.25 5.73 6.50
CA TYR A 149 2.35 5.33 7.90
C TYR A 149 3.78 5.13 8.37
N ASP A 150 4.76 5.35 7.50
CA ASP A 150 6.16 5.38 7.89
C ASP A 150 6.39 6.44 8.97
N GLN A 151 7.21 6.12 9.97
CA GLN A 151 7.45 7.01 11.12
C GLN A 151 7.89 8.41 10.69
N SER A 152 8.77 8.49 9.68
CA SER A 152 9.22 9.75 9.10
C SER A 152 8.09 10.55 8.46
N MET A 153 7.18 9.88 7.73
CA MET A 153 6.04 10.54 7.07
C MET A 153 5.01 11.04 8.10
N ARG A 154 4.75 10.28 9.14
CA ARG A 154 3.86 10.69 10.23
C ARG A 154 4.44 11.87 11.01
N ALA A 155 5.74 11.85 11.33
CA ALA A 155 6.42 12.97 11.96
C ALA A 155 6.37 14.21 11.05
N LEU A 156 6.67 14.06 9.75
CA LEU A 156 6.61 15.16 8.79
C LEU A 156 5.20 15.76 8.68
N LYS A 157 4.17 14.93 8.60
CA LYS A 157 2.77 15.41 8.63
C LYS A 157 2.49 16.23 9.88
N ARG A 158 2.94 15.79 11.05
CA ARG A 158 2.76 16.52 12.31
C ARG A 158 3.51 17.85 12.33
N ILE A 159 4.73 17.88 11.78
CA ILE A 159 5.53 19.11 11.63
C ILE A 159 4.79 20.11 10.76
N LEU A 160 4.22 19.67 9.64
CA LEU A 160 3.44 20.49 8.73
C LEU A 160 2.15 21.02 9.39
N ASP A 161 1.39 20.16 10.05
CA ASP A 161 0.13 20.52 10.71
C ASP A 161 0.34 21.54 11.84
N LYS A 162 1.51 21.54 12.46
CA LYS A 162 1.92 22.50 13.48
C LYS A 162 2.53 23.78 12.92
N GLY A 163 2.78 23.84 11.62
CA GLY A 163 3.43 25.00 10.99
C GLY A 163 4.89 25.22 11.42
N LEU A 164 5.58 24.17 11.92
CA LEU A 164 6.93 24.29 12.50
C LEU A 164 8.01 24.68 11.47
N ILE A 165 7.76 24.48 10.21
CA ILE A 165 8.66 24.86 9.10
C ILE A 165 8.07 25.94 8.21
N GLY A 166 7.05 26.65 8.70
CA GLY A 166 6.32 27.64 7.91
C GLY A 166 5.51 27.03 6.77
N LYS A 167 5.18 27.84 5.78
CA LYS A 167 4.41 27.40 4.61
C LYS A 167 5.30 26.63 3.66
N PRO A 168 4.95 25.38 3.27
CA PRO A 168 5.69 24.64 2.26
C PRO A 168 5.65 25.36 0.89
N VAL A 169 6.79 25.43 0.22
CA VAL A 169 6.95 26.06 -1.10
C VAL A 169 7.35 25.06 -2.15
N ILE A 170 8.29 24.16 -1.81
CA ILE A 170 8.76 23.08 -2.68
C ILE A 170 8.81 21.78 -1.89
N ALA A 171 8.32 20.71 -2.49
CA ALA A 171 8.52 19.34 -2.02
C ALA A 171 9.09 18.49 -3.16
N SER A 172 10.01 17.59 -2.86
CA SER A 172 10.55 16.67 -3.85
C SER A 172 10.77 15.27 -3.29
N ILE A 173 10.49 14.27 -4.13
CA ILE A 173 10.85 12.87 -3.88
C ILE A 173 11.83 12.43 -4.96
N ASP A 174 12.95 11.85 -4.55
CA ASP A 174 13.88 11.13 -5.42
C ASP A 174 13.84 9.65 -5.04
N MET A 175 13.36 8.81 -5.96
CA MET A 175 13.23 7.38 -5.74
C MET A 175 14.14 6.59 -6.67
N ARG A 176 14.84 5.62 -6.09
CA ARG A 176 15.64 4.62 -6.80
C ARG A 176 15.28 3.25 -6.25
N ALA A 177 14.88 2.34 -7.11
CA ALA A 177 14.52 0.98 -6.71
C ALA A 177 15.11 -0.07 -7.66
N ILE A 178 15.06 -1.33 -7.25
CA ILE A 178 15.45 -2.49 -8.07
C ILE A 178 14.35 -3.55 -7.91
N PRO A 179 13.31 -3.52 -8.75
CA PRO A 179 12.17 -4.44 -8.63
C PRO A 179 12.34 -5.73 -9.43
N ASP A 180 13.54 -6.13 -9.81
CA ASP A 180 13.82 -7.33 -10.60
C ASP A 180 13.30 -8.63 -9.97
N TRP A 181 13.07 -8.62 -8.65
CA TRP A 181 12.45 -9.74 -7.93
C TRP A 181 10.91 -9.84 -8.10
N GLN A 182 10.27 -8.79 -8.62
CA GLN A 182 8.81 -8.76 -8.87
C GLN A 182 8.48 -9.11 -10.32
N THR A 183 8.70 -10.33 -10.73
CA THR A 183 8.56 -10.77 -12.12
C THR A 183 7.16 -10.57 -12.71
N PHE A 184 6.11 -10.54 -11.88
CA PHE A 184 4.74 -10.28 -12.32
C PHE A 184 4.56 -8.86 -12.89
N LEU A 185 5.40 -7.89 -12.51
CA LEU A 185 5.36 -6.52 -13.03
C LEU A 185 5.68 -6.47 -14.54
N GLN A 186 6.46 -7.43 -15.04
CA GLN A 186 6.80 -7.52 -16.47
C GLN A 186 5.57 -7.77 -17.38
N LYS A 187 4.45 -8.20 -16.79
CA LYS A 187 3.18 -8.40 -17.50
C LYS A 187 2.36 -7.12 -17.67
N TYR A 188 2.78 -6.03 -17.02
CA TYR A 188 2.06 -4.77 -17.07
C TYR A 188 2.77 -3.77 -17.99
N HIS A 189 1.99 -3.11 -18.86
CA HIS A 189 2.52 -2.03 -19.69
C HIS A 189 3.00 -0.83 -18.88
N LYS A 190 2.41 -0.61 -17.71
CA LYS A 190 2.81 0.42 -16.75
C LYS A 190 3.48 -0.24 -15.57
N LEU A 191 4.77 0.00 -15.44
CA LEU A 191 5.62 -0.61 -14.43
C LEU A 191 5.69 0.25 -13.17
N GLU A 192 6.16 1.50 -13.34
CA GLU A 192 6.49 2.39 -12.22
C GLU A 192 5.24 2.86 -11.48
N ILE A 193 4.19 3.23 -12.23
CA ILE A 193 2.97 3.78 -11.64
C ILE A 193 2.29 2.77 -10.70
N TYR A 194 2.37 1.47 -10.98
CA TYR A 194 1.80 0.42 -10.15
C TYR A 194 2.77 -0.11 -9.09
N ALA A 195 4.08 -0.02 -9.34
CA ALA A 195 5.08 -0.53 -8.42
C ALA A 195 5.39 0.43 -7.28
N MET A 196 5.77 1.67 -7.58
CA MET A 196 6.30 2.62 -6.61
C MET A 196 5.61 3.98 -6.64
N ALA A 197 5.34 4.56 -7.81
CA ALA A 197 4.79 5.91 -7.91
C ALA A 197 3.45 6.05 -7.17
N VAL A 198 2.64 5.00 -7.13
CA VAL A 198 1.39 4.98 -6.35
C VAL A 198 1.60 5.35 -4.88
N HIS A 199 2.73 5.00 -4.28
CA HIS A 199 3.06 5.38 -2.91
C HIS A 199 3.40 6.87 -2.78
N HIS A 200 4.16 7.41 -3.73
CA HIS A 200 4.61 8.80 -3.68
C HIS A 200 3.49 9.77 -4.05
N LEU A 201 2.63 9.39 -5.00
CA LEU A 201 1.38 10.10 -5.30
C LEU A 201 0.48 10.16 -4.05
N ASP A 202 0.38 9.07 -3.32
CA ASP A 202 -0.36 8.98 -2.06
C ASP A 202 0.27 9.82 -0.94
N ILE A 203 1.61 9.83 -0.81
CA ILE A 203 2.33 10.67 0.16
C ILE A 203 2.08 12.14 -0.09
N PHE A 204 2.18 12.63 -1.33
CA PHE A 204 1.92 14.03 -1.62
C PHE A 204 0.48 14.42 -1.29
N ARG A 205 -0.49 13.57 -1.60
CA ARG A 205 -1.90 13.78 -1.23
C ARG A 205 -2.10 13.74 0.30
N TYR A 206 -1.41 12.85 1.00
CA TYR A 206 -1.46 12.76 2.46
C TYR A 206 -0.90 14.01 3.14
N LEU A 207 0.21 14.55 2.63
CA LEU A 207 0.88 15.71 3.22
C LEU A 207 0.19 17.04 2.85
N PHE A 208 -0.27 17.18 1.61
CA PHE A 208 -0.67 18.48 1.04
C PHE A 208 -2.10 18.50 0.46
N GLY A 209 -2.80 17.37 0.44
CA GLY A 209 -4.12 17.27 -0.17
C GLY A 209 -4.08 17.08 -1.69
N ASP A 210 -5.22 17.30 -2.34
CA ASP A 210 -5.33 17.13 -3.79
C ASP A 210 -4.75 18.33 -4.56
N PRO A 211 -3.91 18.07 -5.57
CA PRO A 211 -3.35 19.14 -6.40
C PRO A 211 -4.40 19.72 -7.36
N GLU A 212 -4.15 20.96 -7.82
CA GLU A 212 -4.95 21.58 -8.89
C GLU A 212 -4.59 21.01 -10.25
N LYS A 213 -3.29 20.72 -10.45
CA LYS A 213 -2.77 20.21 -11.73
C LYS A 213 -1.63 19.22 -11.50
N ILE A 214 -1.59 18.21 -12.38
CA ILE A 214 -0.48 17.25 -12.47
C ILE A 214 0.09 17.30 -13.87
N THR A 215 1.42 17.39 -13.98
CA THR A 215 2.16 17.20 -15.23
C THR A 215 3.11 16.04 -15.06
N ALA A 216 3.15 15.12 -16.03
CA ALA A 216 4.01 13.95 -15.97
C ALA A 216 4.77 13.74 -17.28
N LEU A 217 5.99 13.24 -17.14
CA LEU A 217 6.84 12.76 -18.23
C LEU A 217 7.21 11.31 -17.92
N CYS A 218 6.82 10.39 -18.81
CA CYS A 218 7.08 8.97 -18.69
C CYS A 218 7.99 8.50 -19.82
N ARG A 219 8.90 7.58 -19.54
CA ARG A 219 9.79 6.98 -20.53
C ARG A 219 9.97 5.49 -20.27
N THR A 220 10.09 4.73 -21.34
CA THR A 220 10.64 3.38 -21.29
C THR A 220 12.08 3.44 -20.78
N ASP A 221 12.41 2.54 -19.86
CA ASP A 221 13.78 2.42 -19.39
C ASP A 221 14.59 1.58 -20.37
N PRO A 222 15.66 2.14 -20.99
CA PRO A 222 16.47 1.43 -21.97
C PRO A 222 17.27 0.26 -21.38
N ARG A 223 17.35 0.14 -20.06
CA ARG A 223 18.08 -0.94 -19.37
C ARG A 223 17.23 -2.22 -19.21
N THR A 224 15.91 -2.13 -19.38
CA THR A 224 15.00 -3.29 -19.29
C THR A 224 14.97 -4.09 -20.59
N LYS A 225 14.57 -5.36 -20.48
CA LYS A 225 14.45 -6.28 -21.64
C LYS A 225 12.98 -6.65 -21.94
N PHE A 226 12.02 -5.96 -21.36
CA PHE A 226 10.59 -6.20 -21.54
C PHE A 226 9.87 -4.88 -21.86
N GLU A 227 8.73 -4.98 -22.51
CA GLU A 227 7.95 -3.83 -22.95
C GLU A 227 7.24 -3.15 -21.77
N HIS A 228 7.37 -1.83 -21.69
CA HIS A 228 6.65 -0.95 -20.74
C HIS A 228 6.78 0.51 -21.21
N THR A 229 6.01 1.40 -20.61
CA THR A 229 5.95 2.82 -20.99
C THR A 229 6.46 3.80 -19.95
N ASP A 230 6.74 3.36 -18.73
CA ASP A 230 6.96 4.21 -17.56
C ASP A 230 8.02 3.69 -16.58
N GLY A 231 9.10 3.08 -17.08
CA GLY A 231 10.23 2.66 -16.23
C GLY A 231 11.00 3.82 -15.60
N ILE A 232 10.92 5.02 -16.21
CA ILE A 232 11.41 6.28 -15.64
C ILE A 232 10.27 7.28 -15.70
N VAL A 233 9.92 7.86 -14.54
CA VAL A 233 8.81 8.80 -14.43
C VAL A 233 9.25 10.05 -13.68
N GLN A 234 8.90 11.22 -14.22
CA GLN A 234 8.93 12.48 -13.51
C GLN A 234 7.53 13.06 -13.50
N TYR A 235 7.04 13.51 -12.35
CA TYR A 235 5.78 14.23 -12.28
C TYR A 235 5.85 15.39 -11.29
N THR A 236 4.98 16.39 -11.53
CA THR A 236 4.89 17.61 -10.73
C THR A 236 3.44 17.87 -10.39
N TYR A 237 3.15 18.04 -9.12
CA TYR A 237 1.91 18.53 -8.58
C TYR A 237 1.99 20.05 -8.37
N GLN A 238 0.98 20.75 -8.83
CA GLN A 238 0.81 22.19 -8.63
C GLN A 238 -0.41 22.42 -7.74
N TYR A 239 -0.23 23.17 -6.68
CA TYR A 239 -1.27 23.48 -5.71
C TYR A 239 -1.68 24.95 -5.81
N LYS A 240 -2.94 25.25 -5.49
CA LYS A 240 -3.50 26.62 -5.56
C LYS A 240 -2.75 27.63 -4.71
N ASP A 241 -2.19 27.18 -3.60
CA ASP A 241 -1.46 28.02 -2.65
C ASP A 241 -0.01 28.31 -3.05
N GLY A 242 0.42 27.83 -4.23
CA GLY A 242 1.75 28.04 -4.79
C GLY A 242 2.77 26.94 -4.47
N LEU A 243 2.43 25.94 -3.66
CA LEU A 243 3.31 24.78 -3.46
C LEU A 243 3.48 24.01 -4.77
N MET A 244 4.71 23.62 -5.05
CA MET A 244 5.07 22.70 -6.13
C MET A 244 5.72 21.44 -5.55
N ALA A 245 5.13 20.28 -5.78
CA ALA A 245 5.69 18.99 -5.37
C ALA A 245 6.08 18.17 -6.60
N THR A 246 7.30 17.64 -6.64
CA THR A 246 7.82 16.88 -7.78
C THR A 246 8.41 15.54 -7.34
N SER A 247 8.29 14.54 -8.19
CA SER A 247 8.98 13.27 -8.01
C SER A 247 9.78 12.89 -9.24
N LEU A 248 10.95 12.34 -9.03
CA LEU A 248 11.75 11.65 -10.03
C LEU A 248 11.92 10.20 -9.60
N GLU A 249 11.46 9.29 -10.44
CA GLU A 249 11.37 7.88 -10.12
C GLU A 249 12.10 7.03 -11.15
N ASP A 250 13.01 6.21 -10.68
CA ASP A 250 13.82 5.28 -11.44
C ASP A 250 13.71 3.89 -10.80
N VAL A 251 12.80 3.09 -11.33
CA VAL A 251 12.49 1.79 -10.78
C VAL A 251 13.54 0.72 -11.10
N TRP A 252 14.45 1.00 -12.04
CA TRP A 252 15.47 0.05 -12.49
C TRP A 252 16.90 0.53 -12.26
N ALA A 253 17.13 1.17 -11.13
CA ALA A 253 18.43 1.72 -10.77
C ALA A 253 19.44 0.62 -10.40
N TRP A 254 20.08 0.02 -11.40
CA TRP A 254 21.03 -1.08 -11.25
C TRP A 254 22.14 -0.76 -10.25
N LYS A 255 22.36 -1.68 -9.30
CA LYS A 255 23.36 -1.58 -8.22
C LYS A 255 23.17 -0.41 -7.25
N SER A 256 22.10 0.37 -7.36
CA SER A 256 21.77 1.35 -6.32
C SER A 256 21.04 0.68 -5.16
N ARG A 257 21.15 1.25 -3.96
CA ARG A 257 20.24 0.86 -2.87
C ARG A 257 18.88 1.44 -3.16
N VAL A 258 17.81 0.71 -2.78
CA VAL A 258 16.46 1.31 -2.72
C VAL A 258 16.54 2.57 -1.89
N ARG A 259 16.16 3.69 -2.47
CA ARG A 259 16.25 5.00 -1.87
C ARG A 259 14.96 5.78 -2.11
N ASN A 260 14.36 6.20 -1.03
CA ASN A 260 13.32 7.21 -1.03
C ASN A 260 13.80 8.39 -0.20
N THR A 261 13.95 9.53 -0.82
CA THR A 261 14.31 10.75 -0.13
C THR A 261 13.23 11.79 -0.40
N ILE A 262 12.58 12.27 0.66
CA ILE A 262 11.71 13.43 0.57
C ILE A 262 12.44 14.66 1.11
N THR A 263 12.42 15.73 0.34
CA THR A 263 12.95 17.03 0.72
C THR A 263 11.82 18.05 0.70
N LEU A 264 11.75 18.87 1.72
CA LEU A 264 10.75 19.92 1.87
C LEU A 264 11.42 21.24 2.21
N THR A 265 11.01 22.28 1.51
CA THR A 265 11.45 23.65 1.79
C THR A 265 10.23 24.48 2.16
N GLY A 266 10.31 25.17 3.27
CA GLY A 266 9.29 26.10 3.76
C GLY A 266 9.92 27.38 4.29
N GLY A 267 9.12 28.41 4.52
CA GLY A 267 9.54 29.69 5.07
C GLY A 267 8.37 30.51 5.55
#